data_de43d0b0659986f7d8f6acee503186bf
#
_entry.id   de43d0b0659986f7d8f6acee503186bf
#
_cell.length_a   1.000
_cell.length_b   1.000
_cell.length_c   1.000
_cell.angle_alpha   90.00
_cell.angle_beta   90.00
_cell.angle_gamma   90.00
#
_symmetry.space_group_name_H-M   'P 1'
#
loop_
_entity.id
_entity.type
_entity.pdbx_description
1 polymer ?
#
loop_
_entity_poly.entity_id
_entity_poly.type
_entity_poly.pdbx_seq_one_letter_code
_entity_poly.pdbx_strand_id
1 'polypeptide(L)'
;MYKRQTLNGLSKQASLVINNEKLTKIRKIDFHKIDNHKVIFIIEHNDGYTSNRLVEINENIQIEDLNSIGNFINKFPKAMTPVEIQNNIKIFIKSAKNQISNTSKKLLLNGIKIERSQNSETFFVRGLPNLIKNNIDTDLDSINELLSDIETGKMANKMIKALKKSKGVQIFIGSNTNFFKNTNLSMILSNYKTKNGLTGAIGVIGPKRIDYQRIVPIVSYMSETISKK
;
A
#
# COMPACT_ATOMS: atom_id res chain seq x y z
N MET A 1 -0.89 7.67 -14.86
CA MET A 1 -1.68 6.79 -15.72
C MET A 1 -0.89 6.23 -16.91
N TYR A 2 -0.10 7.02 -17.63
CA TYR A 2 0.63 6.63 -18.85
C TYR A 2 1.72 5.54 -18.66
N LYS A 3 2.44 5.49 -17.54
CA LYS A 3 3.59 4.61 -17.31
C LYS A 3 3.28 3.10 -17.45
N ARG A 4 2.10 2.67 -17.03
CA ARG A 4 1.64 1.27 -17.09
C ARG A 4 1.19 0.86 -18.49
N GLN A 5 0.57 1.79 -19.22
CA GLN A 5 0.15 1.55 -20.60
C GLN A 5 1.37 1.36 -21.49
N THR A 6 2.42 2.16 -21.26
CA THR A 6 3.67 2.06 -21.99
C THR A 6 4.36 0.72 -21.74
N LEU A 7 4.48 0.28 -20.48
CA LEU A 7 5.13 -0.99 -20.15
C LEU A 7 4.35 -2.20 -20.71
N ASN A 8 3.02 -2.21 -20.59
CA ASN A 8 2.19 -3.27 -21.14
C ASN A 8 2.27 -3.32 -22.68
N GLY A 9 2.20 -2.15 -23.34
CA GLY A 9 2.31 -2.05 -24.80
C GLY A 9 3.67 -2.52 -25.33
N LEU A 10 4.76 -2.18 -24.65
CA LEU A 10 6.12 -2.57 -25.05
C LEU A 10 6.44 -4.03 -24.75
N SER A 11 5.99 -4.55 -23.61
CA SER A 11 6.29 -5.90 -23.17
C SER A 11 5.36 -6.96 -23.78
N LYS A 12 4.13 -6.60 -24.12
CA LYS A 12 3.02 -7.51 -24.47
C LYS A 12 2.73 -8.56 -23.40
N GLN A 13 3.10 -8.27 -22.16
CA GLN A 13 2.95 -9.12 -20.97
C GLN A 13 2.06 -8.41 -19.93
N ALA A 14 1.66 -9.12 -18.88
CA ALA A 14 1.03 -8.46 -17.74
C ALA A 14 2.04 -7.54 -17.06
N SER A 15 1.73 -6.26 -16.98
CA SER A 15 2.57 -5.27 -16.32
C SER A 15 2.02 -4.92 -14.94
N LEU A 16 2.90 -4.70 -13.99
CA LEU A 16 2.54 -4.35 -12.62
C LEU A 16 3.32 -3.11 -12.16
N VAL A 17 2.68 -2.33 -11.31
CA VAL A 17 3.31 -1.24 -10.57
C VAL A 17 2.84 -1.30 -9.13
N ILE A 18 3.79 -1.31 -8.22
CA ILE A 18 3.55 -1.22 -6.79
C ILE A 18 4.08 0.12 -6.32
N ASN A 19 3.22 0.94 -5.77
CA ASN A 19 3.65 2.13 -5.04
C ASN A 19 3.69 1.75 -3.56
N ASN A 20 4.84 1.88 -2.94
CA ASN A 20 4.95 1.86 -1.51
C ASN A 20 4.86 3.31 -1.05
N GLU A 21 3.65 3.75 -0.76
CA GLU A 21 3.46 5.04 -0.13
C GLU A 21 4.17 4.97 1.22
N LYS A 22 5.27 5.73 1.36
CA LYS A 22 5.77 6.00 2.71
C LYS A 22 4.59 6.55 3.49
N LEU A 23 4.41 6.04 4.71
CA LEU A 23 3.53 6.67 5.69
C LEU A 23 3.94 8.14 5.78
N THR A 24 3.28 8.98 4.98
CA THR A 24 3.57 10.40 4.94
C THR A 24 3.26 10.98 6.30
N LYS A 25 4.09 11.91 6.74
CA LYS A 25 3.89 12.55 8.04
C LYS A 25 2.55 13.27 8.05
N ILE A 26 1.82 13.15 9.14
CA ILE A 26 0.54 13.81 9.32
C ILE A 26 0.81 15.25 9.73
N ARG A 27 0.19 16.18 9.02
CA ARG A 27 0.24 17.62 9.28
C ARG A 27 -0.86 18.06 10.25
N LYS A 28 -2.09 17.54 10.02
CA LYS A 28 -3.28 17.94 10.77
C LYS A 28 -4.27 16.79 10.81
N ILE A 29 -5.01 16.69 11.90
CA ILE A 29 -6.15 15.79 12.04
C ILE A 29 -7.33 16.65 12.49
N ASP A 30 -8.38 16.66 11.69
CA ASP A 30 -9.68 17.22 12.04
C ASP A 30 -10.70 16.08 12.16
N PHE A 31 -11.77 16.33 12.88
CA PHE A 31 -12.86 15.38 13.00
C PHE A 31 -14.19 16.09 13.10
N HIS A 32 -15.23 15.50 12.53
CA HIS A 32 -16.57 16.03 12.52
C HIS A 32 -17.57 14.95 12.93
N LYS A 33 -18.44 15.30 13.87
CA LYS A 33 -19.56 14.46 14.25
C LYS A 33 -20.58 14.45 13.12
N ILE A 34 -20.94 13.26 12.64
CA ILE A 34 -21.99 13.07 11.63
C ILE A 34 -23.32 12.83 12.34
N ASP A 35 -23.31 11.89 13.31
CA ASP A 35 -24.45 11.60 14.17
C ASP A 35 -23.97 11.13 15.56
N ASN A 36 -24.88 10.59 16.36
CA ASN A 36 -24.54 10.16 17.71
C ASN A 36 -23.59 8.97 17.80
N HIS A 37 -23.39 8.25 16.71
CA HIS A 37 -22.56 7.03 16.67
C HIS A 37 -21.44 7.11 15.61
N LYS A 38 -21.38 8.21 14.82
CA LYS A 38 -20.48 8.34 13.68
C LYS A 38 -19.69 9.63 13.72
N VAL A 39 -18.38 9.49 13.53
CA VAL A 39 -17.45 10.61 13.39
C VAL A 39 -16.59 10.37 12.16
N ILE A 40 -16.40 11.39 11.35
CA ILE A 40 -15.41 11.35 10.27
C ILE A 40 -14.12 12.01 10.76
N PHE A 41 -13.00 11.30 10.59
CA PHE A 41 -11.65 11.82 10.79
C PHE A 41 -11.09 12.25 9.44
N ILE A 42 -10.59 13.48 9.35
CA ILE A 42 -9.94 14.04 8.17
C ILE A 42 -8.47 14.19 8.52
N ILE A 43 -7.61 13.48 7.82
CA ILE A 43 -6.18 13.44 8.08
C ILE A 43 -5.45 14.09 6.91
N GLU A 44 -4.84 15.24 7.15
CA GLU A 44 -4.02 15.97 6.19
C GLU A 44 -2.55 15.56 6.34
N HIS A 45 -1.94 15.16 5.25
CA HIS A 45 -0.54 14.75 5.18
C HIS A 45 0.35 15.90 4.70
N ASN A 46 1.65 15.83 5.02
CA ASN A 46 2.62 16.89 4.66
C ASN A 46 2.84 17.04 3.15
N ASP A 47 2.50 16.05 2.36
CA ASP A 47 2.55 16.07 0.89
C ASP A 47 1.30 16.67 0.24
N GLY A 48 0.36 17.18 1.06
CA GLY A 48 -0.90 17.75 0.61
C GLY A 48 -2.00 16.72 0.34
N TYR A 49 -1.70 15.42 0.50
CA TYR A 49 -2.73 14.40 0.43
C TYR A 49 -3.65 14.45 1.65
N THR A 50 -4.94 14.30 1.43
CA THR A 50 -5.94 14.23 2.50
C THR A 50 -6.63 12.88 2.44
N SER A 51 -6.64 12.18 3.56
CA SER A 51 -7.40 10.95 3.75
C SER A 51 -8.55 11.18 4.72
N ASN A 52 -9.65 10.47 4.54
CA ASN A 52 -10.78 10.50 5.44
C ASN A 52 -11.10 9.10 5.95
N ARG A 53 -11.68 9.06 7.15
CA ARG A 53 -12.07 7.83 7.79
C ARG A 53 -13.34 7.98 8.58
N LEU A 54 -14.36 7.21 8.23
CA LEU A 54 -15.57 7.07 9.03
C LEU A 54 -15.31 6.09 10.17
N VAL A 55 -15.61 6.53 11.40
CA VAL A 55 -15.56 5.72 12.60
C VAL A 55 -16.96 5.60 13.18
N GLU A 56 -17.41 4.37 13.31
CA GLU A 56 -18.67 4.02 13.95
C GLU A 56 -18.39 3.33 15.29
N ILE A 57 -19.14 3.72 16.32
CA ILE A 57 -19.08 3.10 17.64
C ILE A 57 -20.50 2.92 18.19
N ASN A 58 -20.66 1.92 19.06
CA ASN A 58 -21.97 1.61 19.62
C ASN A 58 -22.39 2.57 20.75
N GLU A 59 -21.43 3.32 21.31
CA GLU A 59 -21.71 4.32 22.35
C GLU A 59 -22.15 5.64 21.72
N ASN A 60 -22.95 6.41 22.47
CA ASN A 60 -23.33 7.77 22.09
C ASN A 60 -22.14 8.71 22.24
N ILE A 61 -21.79 9.40 21.18
CA ILE A 61 -20.66 10.33 21.11
C ILE A 61 -21.10 11.71 21.62
N GLN A 62 -20.50 12.14 22.72
CA GLN A 62 -20.74 13.47 23.29
C GLN A 62 -19.75 14.51 22.75
N ILE A 63 -20.07 15.78 22.87
CA ILE A 63 -19.17 16.87 22.46
C ILE A 63 -17.89 16.88 23.30
N GLU A 64 -18.00 16.53 24.59
CA GLU A 64 -16.88 16.41 25.52
C GLU A 64 -15.87 15.35 25.09
N ASP A 65 -16.35 14.26 24.48
CA ASP A 65 -15.47 13.22 23.91
C ASP A 65 -14.62 13.77 22.77
N LEU A 66 -15.24 14.53 21.88
CA LEU A 66 -14.54 15.16 20.74
C LEU A 66 -13.56 16.24 21.21
N ASN A 67 -13.94 17.07 22.18
CA ASN A 67 -13.06 18.07 22.77
C ASN A 67 -11.84 17.43 23.44
N SER A 68 -12.03 16.33 24.17
CA SER A 68 -10.95 15.57 24.79
C SER A 68 -9.97 15.03 23.77
N ILE A 69 -10.49 14.47 22.65
CA ILE A 69 -9.69 14.00 21.53
C ILE A 69 -8.93 15.14 20.87
N GLY A 70 -9.59 16.28 20.59
CA GLY A 70 -8.99 17.45 19.98
C GLY A 70 -7.85 18.03 20.82
N ASN A 71 -8.07 18.21 22.11
CA ASN A 71 -7.06 18.68 23.05
C ASN A 71 -5.85 17.75 23.13
N PHE A 72 -6.06 16.45 23.01
CA PHE A 72 -4.99 15.47 22.98
C PHE A 72 -4.18 15.52 21.67
N ILE A 73 -4.87 15.52 20.53
CA ILE A 73 -4.23 15.52 19.20
C ILE A 73 -3.44 16.83 18.98
N ASN A 74 -3.96 17.96 19.43
CA ASN A 74 -3.28 19.25 19.31
C ASN A 74 -1.99 19.38 20.14
N LYS A 75 -1.73 18.47 21.08
CA LYS A 75 -0.46 18.37 21.83
C LYS A 75 0.64 17.70 21.03
N PHE A 76 0.33 17.03 19.93
CA PHE A 76 1.34 16.34 19.14
C PHE A 76 2.24 17.32 18.38
N PRO A 77 3.54 17.02 18.28
CA PRO A 77 4.42 17.72 17.37
C PRO A 77 3.87 17.62 15.93
N LYS A 78 3.95 18.73 15.20
CA LYS A 78 3.60 18.72 13.77
C LYS A 78 4.54 17.75 13.01
N ALA A 79 4.00 17.07 12.01
CA ALA A 79 4.76 16.19 11.12
C ALA A 79 5.23 14.85 11.76
N MET A 80 4.38 14.21 12.53
CA MET A 80 4.57 12.86 13.02
C MET A 80 4.13 11.80 11.99
N THR A 81 4.82 10.68 11.99
CA THR A 81 4.34 9.52 11.23
C THR A 81 3.10 8.91 11.89
N PRO A 82 2.20 8.27 11.13
CA PRO A 82 1.05 7.57 11.70
C PRO A 82 1.43 6.57 12.81
N VAL A 83 2.60 5.90 12.69
CA VAL A 83 3.10 4.95 13.71
C VAL A 83 3.45 5.66 15.02
N GLU A 84 4.10 6.82 14.94
CA GLU A 84 4.43 7.63 16.12
C GLU A 84 3.16 8.13 16.82
N ILE A 85 2.17 8.59 16.04
CA ILE A 85 0.88 9.02 16.59
C ILE A 85 0.17 7.86 17.28
N GLN A 86 0.12 6.68 16.65
CA GLN A 86 -0.52 5.52 17.26
C GLN A 86 0.17 5.06 18.55
N ASN A 87 1.49 5.12 18.61
CA ASN A 87 2.23 4.81 19.84
C ASN A 87 1.92 5.82 20.95
N ASN A 88 1.88 7.12 20.62
CA ASN A 88 1.53 8.16 21.58
C ASN A 88 0.10 8.02 22.09
N ILE A 89 -0.85 7.64 21.23
CA ILE A 89 -2.22 7.34 21.66
C ILE A 89 -2.24 6.18 22.66
N LYS A 90 -1.51 5.10 22.39
CA LYS A 90 -1.45 3.95 23.33
C LYS A 90 -0.84 4.34 24.68
N ILE A 91 0.21 5.16 24.68
CA ILE A 91 0.83 5.67 25.90
C ILE A 91 -0.17 6.56 26.65
N PHE A 92 -0.83 7.49 25.96
CA PHE A 92 -1.81 8.38 26.56
C PHE A 92 -2.99 7.61 27.19
N ILE A 93 -3.56 6.65 26.50
CA ILE A 93 -4.66 5.82 27.02
C ILE A 93 -4.23 5.05 28.29
N LYS A 94 -2.98 4.59 28.34
CA LYS A 94 -2.44 3.91 29.54
C LYS A 94 -2.21 4.87 30.71
N SER A 95 -1.73 6.07 30.46
CA SER A 95 -1.45 7.06 31.51
C SER A 95 -2.71 7.75 32.05
N ALA A 96 -3.73 7.93 31.20
CA ALA A 96 -4.97 8.64 31.50
C ALA A 96 -6.08 7.72 32.05
N LYS A 97 -5.74 6.81 32.96
CA LYS A 97 -6.60 5.67 33.43
C LYS A 97 -8.06 6.02 33.72
N ASN A 98 -8.38 7.22 34.24
CA ASN A 98 -9.75 7.62 34.63
C ASN A 98 -10.16 9.02 34.10
N GLN A 99 -9.33 9.66 33.28
CA GLN A 99 -9.58 11.03 32.80
C GLN A 99 -10.22 11.10 31.42
N ILE A 100 -10.37 9.97 30.75
CA ILE A 100 -10.92 9.88 29.40
C ILE A 100 -12.04 8.84 29.39
N SER A 101 -13.17 9.20 28.78
CA SER A 101 -14.29 8.27 28.60
C SER A 101 -13.89 7.04 27.77
N ASN A 102 -14.62 5.94 27.93
CA ASN A 102 -14.42 4.76 27.08
C ASN A 102 -14.73 5.08 25.60
N THR A 103 -15.69 5.96 25.36
CA THR A 103 -16.05 6.48 24.04
C THR A 103 -14.86 7.19 23.39
N SER A 104 -14.23 8.15 24.09
CA SER A 104 -13.04 8.85 23.61
C SER A 104 -11.87 7.88 23.30
N LYS A 105 -11.64 6.87 24.17
CA LYS A 105 -10.61 5.85 23.95
C LYS A 105 -10.85 5.07 22.65
N LYS A 106 -12.10 4.62 22.44
CA LYS A 106 -12.48 3.89 21.22
C LYS A 106 -12.38 4.75 19.98
N LEU A 107 -12.81 6.01 20.04
CA LEU A 107 -12.67 6.95 18.94
C LEU A 107 -11.20 7.17 18.56
N LEU A 108 -10.32 7.40 19.53
CA LEU A 108 -8.88 7.56 19.29
C LEU A 108 -8.26 6.30 18.66
N LEU A 109 -8.56 5.13 19.20
CA LEU A 109 -8.00 3.86 18.71
C LEU A 109 -8.50 3.53 17.31
N ASN A 110 -9.76 3.80 17.00
CA ASN A 110 -10.37 3.47 15.72
C ASN A 110 -10.17 4.57 14.68
N GLY A 111 -10.19 5.85 15.08
CA GLY A 111 -10.03 6.98 14.18
C GLY A 111 -8.62 7.12 13.64
N ILE A 112 -7.64 6.92 14.52
CA ILE A 112 -6.21 6.97 14.14
C ILE A 112 -5.61 5.55 14.09
N LYS A 113 -6.47 4.54 14.03
CA LYS A 113 -5.99 3.21 13.70
C LYS A 113 -5.29 3.35 12.36
N ILE A 114 -3.97 3.28 12.39
CA ILE A 114 -3.29 2.87 11.18
C ILE A 114 -3.95 1.51 10.92
N GLU A 115 -4.95 1.49 10.07
CA GLU A 115 -4.95 0.34 9.26
C GLU A 115 -3.50 0.37 8.76
N ARG A 116 -2.73 -0.58 9.23
CA ARG A 116 -2.03 -1.34 8.22
C ARG A 116 -3.17 -1.75 7.28
N SER A 117 -3.69 -0.77 6.52
CA SER A 117 -4.35 -1.06 5.29
C SER A 117 -3.30 -1.94 4.73
N GLN A 118 -3.63 -3.18 4.84
CA GLN A 118 -2.91 -4.18 4.17
C GLN A 118 -2.69 -3.43 2.89
N ASN A 119 -1.46 -2.86 2.83
CA ASN A 119 -1.04 -2.05 1.72
C ASN A 119 -1.68 -0.64 1.57
N SER A 120 -1.05 0.39 2.14
CA SER A 120 -0.84 1.64 1.42
C SER A 120 -0.01 1.39 0.12
N GLU A 121 0.18 0.15 -0.22
CA GLU A 121 0.80 -0.35 -1.42
C GLU A 121 -0.28 -0.40 -2.48
N THR A 122 -0.40 0.67 -3.25
CA THR A 122 -1.30 0.65 -4.39
C THR A 122 -0.72 -0.30 -5.43
N PHE A 123 -1.32 -1.49 -5.50
CA PHE A 123 -0.93 -2.52 -6.45
C PHE A 123 -1.78 -2.42 -7.71
N PHE A 124 -1.14 -2.21 -8.82
CA PHE A 124 -1.82 -2.09 -10.09
C PHE A 124 -1.29 -3.11 -11.09
N VAL A 125 -2.19 -3.87 -11.67
CA VAL A 125 -1.87 -4.80 -12.75
C VAL A 125 -2.63 -4.44 -14.02
N ARG A 126 -2.01 -4.64 -15.16
CA ARG A 126 -2.63 -4.47 -16.47
C ARG A 126 -2.16 -5.56 -17.42
N GLY A 127 -3.03 -5.97 -18.35
CA GLY A 127 -2.71 -7.00 -19.33
C GLY A 127 -2.81 -8.43 -18.77
N LEU A 128 -3.58 -8.66 -17.70
CA LEU A 128 -3.87 -10.00 -17.19
C LEU A 128 -4.37 -10.98 -18.27
N PRO A 129 -5.21 -10.58 -19.25
CA PRO A 129 -5.58 -11.46 -20.35
C PRO A 129 -4.38 -12.00 -21.16
N ASN A 130 -3.26 -11.28 -21.18
CA ASN A 130 -2.05 -11.73 -21.86
C ASN A 130 -1.41 -12.93 -21.15
N LEU A 131 -1.57 -13.05 -19.83
CA LEU A 131 -1.10 -14.24 -19.09
C LEU A 131 -1.85 -15.48 -19.50
N ILE A 132 -3.15 -15.37 -19.69
CA ILE A 132 -4.00 -16.51 -20.11
C ILE A 132 -3.70 -16.90 -21.55
N LYS A 133 -3.60 -15.93 -22.46
CA LYS A 133 -3.34 -16.18 -23.88
C LYS A 133 -1.96 -16.77 -24.15
N ASN A 134 -0.95 -16.33 -23.40
CA ASN A 134 0.44 -16.71 -23.63
C ASN A 134 0.89 -17.94 -22.83
N ASN A 135 0.02 -18.48 -21.97
CA ASN A 135 0.32 -19.63 -21.10
C ASN A 135 -0.71 -20.75 -21.27
N ILE A 136 -0.86 -21.23 -22.50
CA ILE A 136 -1.79 -22.32 -22.84
C ILE A 136 -1.48 -23.60 -22.04
N ASP A 137 -0.22 -23.80 -21.66
CA ASP A 137 0.24 -24.96 -20.88
C ASP A 137 0.24 -24.71 -19.35
N THR A 138 -0.27 -23.58 -18.87
CA THR A 138 -0.32 -23.29 -17.42
C THR A 138 -1.64 -23.75 -16.88
N ASP A 139 -1.59 -24.49 -15.77
CA ASP A 139 -2.75 -24.88 -15.01
C ASP A 139 -3.60 -23.67 -14.60
N LEU A 140 -4.89 -23.69 -14.93
CA LEU A 140 -5.84 -22.62 -14.66
C LEU A 140 -5.96 -22.35 -13.16
N ASP A 141 -5.80 -23.36 -12.30
CA ASP A 141 -5.85 -23.19 -10.84
C ASP A 141 -4.68 -22.34 -10.34
N SER A 142 -3.50 -22.52 -10.92
CA SER A 142 -2.32 -21.68 -10.61
C SER A 142 -2.50 -20.23 -11.04
N ILE A 143 -3.18 -19.98 -12.15
CA ILE A 143 -3.53 -18.61 -12.58
C ILE A 143 -4.56 -18.00 -11.63
N ASN A 144 -5.57 -18.75 -11.22
CA ASN A 144 -6.58 -18.31 -10.28
C ASN A 144 -5.99 -17.99 -8.90
N GLU A 145 -5.06 -18.83 -8.38
CA GLU A 145 -4.32 -18.54 -7.14
C GLU A 145 -3.53 -17.23 -7.27
N LEU A 146 -2.82 -17.03 -8.39
CA LEU A 146 -2.10 -15.78 -8.67
C LEU A 146 -3.04 -14.57 -8.68
N LEU A 147 -4.19 -14.66 -9.35
CA LEU A 147 -5.16 -13.57 -9.41
C LEU A 147 -5.71 -13.26 -8.02
N SER A 148 -6.04 -14.26 -7.22
CA SER A 148 -6.47 -14.09 -5.83
C SER A 148 -5.40 -13.44 -4.96
N ASP A 149 -4.13 -13.83 -5.09
CA ASP A 149 -3.00 -13.21 -4.38
C ASP A 149 -2.77 -11.75 -4.82
N ILE A 150 -3.09 -11.42 -6.08
CA ILE A 150 -3.07 -10.05 -6.60
C ILE A 150 -4.20 -9.24 -5.99
N GLU A 151 -5.44 -9.73 -6.01
CA GLU A 151 -6.62 -9.04 -5.49
C GLU A 151 -6.54 -8.81 -3.98
N THR A 152 -6.05 -9.79 -3.25
CA THR A 152 -5.89 -9.70 -1.78
C THR A 152 -4.67 -8.89 -1.34
N GLY A 153 -3.83 -8.43 -2.27
CA GLY A 153 -2.60 -7.68 -1.98
C GLY A 153 -1.47 -8.52 -1.38
N LYS A 154 -1.65 -9.82 -1.19
CA LYS A 154 -0.59 -10.71 -0.67
C LYS A 154 0.64 -10.72 -1.57
N MET A 155 0.42 -10.66 -2.89
CA MET A 155 1.50 -10.62 -3.89
C MET A 155 2.34 -9.35 -3.73
N ALA A 156 1.73 -8.18 -3.56
CA ALA A 156 2.44 -6.91 -3.38
C ALA A 156 3.39 -6.97 -2.17
N ASN A 157 2.91 -7.47 -1.03
CA ASN A 157 3.73 -7.63 0.17
C ASN A 157 4.93 -8.57 -0.03
N LYS A 158 4.73 -9.70 -0.71
CA LYS A 158 5.82 -10.63 -1.05
C LYS A 158 6.88 -9.94 -1.92
N MET A 159 6.44 -9.20 -2.96
CA MET A 159 7.31 -8.48 -3.89
C MET A 159 8.16 -7.42 -3.20
N ILE A 160 7.56 -6.57 -2.37
CA ILE A 160 8.27 -5.52 -1.65
C ILE A 160 9.30 -6.11 -0.68
N LYS A 161 8.94 -7.18 0.03
CA LYS A 161 9.90 -7.87 0.92
C LYS A 161 11.10 -8.41 0.15
N ALA A 162 10.86 -9.04 -1.01
CA ALA A 162 11.93 -9.58 -1.85
C ALA A 162 12.85 -8.49 -2.41
N LEU A 163 12.29 -7.32 -2.75
CA LEU A 163 13.03 -6.23 -3.35
C LEU A 163 13.74 -5.33 -2.34
N LYS A 164 13.41 -5.37 -1.05
CA LYS A 164 14.01 -4.49 -0.02
C LYS A 164 15.54 -4.56 0.06
N LYS A 165 16.13 -5.71 -0.25
CA LYS A 165 17.57 -5.95 -0.15
C LYS A 165 18.29 -5.97 -1.50
N SER A 166 17.57 -5.82 -2.61
CA SER A 166 18.12 -5.96 -3.95
C SER A 166 18.29 -4.60 -4.64
N LYS A 167 19.32 -4.49 -5.47
CA LYS A 167 19.54 -3.33 -6.36
C LYS A 167 19.32 -3.78 -7.81
N GLY A 168 18.70 -2.89 -8.61
CA GLY A 168 18.47 -3.15 -10.04
C GLY A 168 17.33 -4.13 -10.31
N VAL A 169 17.37 -4.75 -11.49
CA VAL A 169 16.35 -5.68 -11.93
C VAL A 169 16.53 -7.05 -11.30
N GLN A 170 15.45 -7.62 -10.81
CA GLN A 170 15.38 -8.97 -10.24
C GLN A 170 14.49 -9.85 -11.11
N ILE A 171 14.92 -11.08 -11.34
CA ILE A 171 14.20 -12.07 -12.15
C ILE A 171 13.82 -13.24 -11.25
N PHE A 172 12.55 -13.59 -11.25
CA PHE A 172 11.97 -14.70 -10.50
C PHE A 172 11.37 -15.68 -11.48
N ILE A 173 11.84 -16.94 -11.49
CA ILE A 173 11.47 -17.94 -12.50
C ILE A 173 10.86 -19.17 -11.83
N GLY A 174 9.61 -19.48 -12.20
CA GLY A 174 8.94 -20.73 -11.85
C GLY A 174 8.78 -20.99 -10.36
N SER A 175 8.61 -22.25 -10.02
CA SER A 175 8.34 -22.77 -8.67
C SER A 175 9.49 -22.61 -7.66
N ASN A 176 10.70 -22.30 -8.12
CA ASN A 176 11.85 -22.06 -7.24
C ASN A 176 11.74 -20.73 -6.47
N THR A 177 10.64 -20.03 -6.61
CA THR A 177 10.39 -18.75 -5.93
C THR A 177 9.16 -18.83 -5.04
N ASN A 178 9.15 -18.10 -3.93
CA ASN A 178 7.99 -18.00 -3.04
C ASN A 178 6.79 -17.24 -3.66
N PHE A 179 6.91 -16.84 -4.94
CA PHE A 179 5.87 -16.11 -5.66
C PHE A 179 4.92 -17.02 -6.42
N PHE A 180 5.46 -18.11 -6.97
CA PHE A 180 4.71 -19.01 -7.85
C PHE A 180 4.84 -20.43 -7.34
N LYS A 181 3.72 -21.07 -7.08
CA LYS A 181 3.68 -22.51 -6.81
C LYS A 181 3.37 -23.24 -8.11
N ASN A 182 4.28 -24.13 -8.52
CA ASN A 182 4.10 -25.03 -9.68
C ASN A 182 3.63 -24.37 -10.99
N THR A 183 4.07 -23.13 -11.27
CA THR A 183 3.64 -22.39 -12.45
C THR A 183 4.76 -22.27 -13.49
N ASN A 184 4.38 -22.22 -14.76
CA ASN A 184 5.25 -21.85 -15.87
C ASN A 184 5.37 -20.33 -16.04
N LEU A 185 5.30 -19.59 -14.94
CA LEU A 185 5.39 -18.13 -14.93
C LEU A 185 6.77 -17.64 -14.51
N SER A 186 7.09 -16.46 -14.96
CA SER A 186 8.24 -15.69 -14.50
C SER A 186 7.83 -14.23 -14.24
N MET A 187 8.62 -13.56 -13.40
CA MET A 187 8.41 -12.17 -13.05
C MET A 187 9.74 -11.43 -13.11
N ILE A 188 9.72 -10.26 -13.71
CA ILE A 188 10.85 -9.35 -13.80
C ILE A 188 10.45 -8.06 -13.11
N LEU A 189 11.16 -7.69 -12.04
CA LEU A 189 10.86 -6.54 -11.18
C LEU A 189 12.07 -5.63 -11.05
N SER A 190 11.84 -4.34 -10.93
CA SER A 190 12.85 -3.35 -10.55
C SER A 190 12.28 -2.36 -9.53
N ASN A 191 13.08 -2.01 -8.55
CA ASN A 191 12.77 -0.96 -7.58
C ASN A 191 12.88 0.41 -8.23
N TYR A 192 12.07 1.36 -7.77
CA TYR A 192 12.27 2.78 -8.03
C TYR A 192 12.14 3.60 -6.74
N LYS A 193 12.77 4.77 -6.75
CA LYS A 193 12.65 5.77 -5.70
C LYS A 193 12.61 7.15 -6.35
N THR A 194 11.49 7.84 -6.25
CA THR A 194 11.34 9.19 -6.81
C THR A 194 12.09 10.23 -5.97
N LYS A 195 12.34 11.40 -6.52
CA LYS A 195 12.93 12.54 -5.79
C LYS A 195 12.10 12.94 -4.57
N ASN A 196 10.78 12.83 -4.67
CA ASN A 196 9.86 13.11 -3.57
C ASN A 196 9.82 12.01 -2.49
N GLY A 197 10.71 10.99 -2.63
CA GLY A 197 10.84 9.91 -1.66
C GLY A 197 9.81 8.78 -1.78
N LEU A 198 8.90 8.83 -2.77
CA LEU A 198 8.03 7.69 -3.07
C LEU A 198 8.88 6.52 -3.54
N THR A 199 8.70 5.37 -2.92
CA THR A 199 9.37 4.13 -3.29
C THR A 199 8.37 3.14 -3.85
N GLY A 200 8.81 2.21 -4.67
CA GLY A 200 7.94 1.18 -5.20
C GLY A 200 8.68 0.19 -6.09
N ALA A 201 7.91 -0.59 -6.81
CA ALA A 201 8.41 -1.53 -7.80
C ALA A 201 7.60 -1.46 -9.09
N ILE A 202 8.26 -1.70 -10.20
CA ILE A 202 7.65 -1.87 -11.51
C ILE A 202 8.15 -3.16 -12.13
N GLY A 203 7.30 -3.83 -12.88
CA GLY A 203 7.72 -5.04 -13.57
C GLY A 203 6.67 -5.68 -14.44
N VAL A 204 6.98 -6.88 -14.86
CA VAL A 204 6.12 -7.71 -15.71
C VAL A 204 6.02 -9.13 -15.16
N ILE A 205 4.88 -9.76 -15.43
CA ILE A 205 4.65 -11.18 -15.24
C ILE A 205 4.34 -11.77 -16.63
N GLY A 206 4.98 -12.87 -16.93
CA GLY A 206 4.80 -13.58 -18.21
C GLY A 206 5.17 -15.05 -18.11
N PRO A 207 5.21 -15.77 -19.24
CA PRO A 207 5.62 -17.16 -19.26
C PRO A 207 7.08 -17.33 -18.82
N LYS A 208 7.44 -18.53 -18.35
CA LYS A 208 8.83 -18.88 -17.98
C LYS A 208 9.82 -18.64 -19.12
N ARG A 209 9.38 -18.79 -20.37
CA ARG A 209 10.16 -18.54 -21.58
C ARG A 209 9.91 -17.15 -22.18
N ILE A 210 9.84 -16.12 -21.32
CA ILE A 210 9.74 -14.71 -21.76
C ILE A 210 11.06 -14.29 -22.42
N ASP A 211 10.99 -13.36 -23.38
CA ASP A 211 12.18 -12.74 -23.98
C ASP A 211 12.86 -11.80 -22.97
N TYR A 212 13.74 -12.39 -22.14
CA TYR A 212 14.46 -11.66 -21.09
C TYR A 212 15.38 -10.58 -21.69
N GLN A 213 16.03 -10.84 -22.83
CA GLN A 213 16.94 -9.89 -23.47
C GLN A 213 16.23 -8.58 -23.83
N ARG A 214 14.98 -8.67 -24.24
CA ARG A 214 14.13 -7.52 -24.56
C ARG A 214 13.48 -6.90 -23.33
N ILE A 215 12.97 -7.69 -22.39
CA ILE A 215 12.12 -7.20 -21.31
C ILE A 215 12.92 -6.59 -20.16
N VAL A 216 14.09 -7.16 -19.81
CA VAL A 216 14.93 -6.65 -18.73
C VAL A 216 15.36 -5.19 -18.94
N PRO A 217 15.88 -4.80 -20.14
CA PRO A 217 16.19 -3.40 -20.40
C PRO A 217 14.98 -2.45 -20.31
N ILE A 218 13.79 -2.90 -20.75
CA ILE A 218 12.57 -2.11 -20.68
C ILE A 218 12.20 -1.84 -19.22
N VAL A 219 12.22 -2.85 -18.35
CA VAL A 219 11.89 -2.72 -16.93
C VAL A 219 12.92 -1.83 -16.22
N SER A 220 14.22 -1.99 -16.52
CA SER A 220 15.30 -1.13 -15.98
C SER A 220 15.08 0.33 -16.37
N TYR A 221 14.94 0.60 -17.66
CA TYR A 221 14.71 1.95 -18.18
C TYR A 221 13.48 2.63 -17.57
N MET A 222 12.39 1.88 -17.43
CA MET A 222 11.16 2.42 -16.83
C MET A 222 11.33 2.74 -15.34
N SER A 223 12.02 1.90 -14.57
CA SER A 223 12.29 2.15 -13.15
C SER A 223 13.18 3.39 -12.96
N GLU A 224 14.21 3.54 -13.77
CA GLU A 224 15.09 4.71 -13.77
C GLU A 224 14.35 5.99 -14.15
N THR A 225 13.52 5.93 -15.20
CA THR A 225 12.70 7.07 -15.64
C THR A 225 11.72 7.53 -14.57
N ILE A 226 11.18 6.58 -13.79
CA ILE A 226 10.32 6.90 -12.64
C ILE A 226 11.14 7.55 -11.53
N SER A 227 12.34 7.06 -11.28
CA SER A 227 13.22 7.55 -10.21
C SER A 227 13.76 8.97 -10.47
N LYS A 228 13.85 9.40 -11.73
CA LYS A 228 14.27 10.76 -12.11
C LYS A 228 13.19 11.84 -11.87
N LYS A 229 11.96 11.43 -11.66
CA LYS A 229 10.83 12.33 -11.36
C LYS A 229 10.64 12.50 -9.85
#